data_22bedf7c682b749b4f9e6fcf35f548b1
#
_entry.id   22bedf7c682b749b4f9e6fcf35f548b1
#
_cell.length_a   1.000
_cell.length_b   1.000
_cell.length_c   1.000
_cell.angle_alpha   90.00
_cell.angle_beta   90.00
_cell.angle_gamma   90.00
#
_symmetry.space_group_name_H-M   'P 1'
#
loop_
_entity.id
_entity.type
_entity.pdbx_description
1 polymer ?
#
loop_
_entity_poly.entity_id
_entity_poly.type
_entity_poly.pdbx_seq_one_letter_code
_entity_poly.pdbx_strand_id
1 'polypeptide(L)'
;DVVKATGGEQFCGACHEMQPMVEAYRHDIHGGNNRVGFKAECADCHLPHDNTFNYLLKKATSGLNDVYKVTLTDTSQIDWLGKRERREEFVYDSGCLSCHQGLLEKTVASNPKSLEMHGHYQKMQQNGEALQCVSCHLTIGHNGELRSRLNETQPEYKFQHDRLMQEAARAK
;
A
#
# COMPACT_ATOMS: atom_id res chain seq x y z
N ASP A 1 15.57 -14.18 12.41
CA ASP A 1 14.70 -14.76 11.37
C ASP A 1 14.73 -13.85 10.14
N VAL A 2 15.29 -14.36 9.02
CA VAL A 2 15.48 -13.62 7.76
C VAL A 2 14.14 -13.08 7.21
N VAL A 3 13.07 -13.82 7.36
CA VAL A 3 11.74 -13.45 6.86
C VAL A 3 11.24 -12.14 7.52
N LYS A 4 11.45 -11.98 8.82
CA LYS A 4 11.14 -10.75 9.55
C LYS A 4 12.10 -9.62 9.18
N ALA A 5 13.39 -9.88 9.18
CA ALA A 5 14.41 -8.87 8.88
C ALA A 5 14.25 -8.22 7.48
N THR A 6 13.63 -8.94 6.56
CA THR A 6 13.36 -8.47 5.18
C THR A 6 11.92 -7.99 4.97
N GLY A 7 11.16 -7.70 6.03
CA GLY A 7 9.77 -7.25 5.95
C GLY A 7 9.55 -5.77 6.21
N GLY A 8 10.55 -5.08 6.76
CA GLY A 8 10.41 -3.73 7.27
C GLY A 8 11.02 -2.63 6.41
N GLU A 9 10.85 -1.40 6.87
CA GLU A 9 11.32 -0.20 6.18
C GLU A 9 12.83 -0.16 5.93
N GLN A 10 13.64 -0.78 6.81
CA GLN A 10 15.09 -0.80 6.65
C GLN A 10 15.50 -1.60 5.41
N PHE A 11 14.83 -2.71 5.16
CA PHE A 11 15.09 -3.54 3.99
C PHE A 11 14.45 -2.95 2.72
N CYS A 12 13.18 -2.61 2.75
CA CYS A 12 12.46 -2.06 1.60
C CYS A 12 13.02 -0.70 1.19
N GLY A 13 13.39 0.15 2.15
CA GLY A 13 13.97 1.46 1.93
C GLY A 13 15.48 1.46 1.62
N ALA A 14 16.11 0.29 1.49
CA ALA A 14 17.51 0.21 1.06
C ALA A 14 17.68 0.67 -0.41
N CYS A 15 16.64 0.52 -1.24
CA CYS A 15 16.60 1.05 -2.59
C CYS A 15 16.15 2.52 -2.57
N HIS A 16 16.89 3.39 -3.28
CA HIS A 16 16.58 4.83 -3.29
C HIS A 16 15.21 5.14 -3.90
N GLU A 17 14.72 4.34 -4.82
CA GLU A 17 13.38 4.45 -5.41
C GLU A 17 12.26 4.32 -4.37
N MET A 18 12.51 3.61 -3.28
CA MET A 18 11.54 3.39 -2.23
C MET A 18 11.57 4.47 -1.13
N GLN A 19 12.53 5.38 -1.15
CA GLN A 19 12.66 6.42 -0.12
C GLN A 19 11.40 7.30 0.03
N PRO A 20 10.73 7.77 -1.04
CA PRO A 20 9.52 8.56 -0.90
C PRO A 20 8.38 7.80 -0.20
N MET A 21 8.29 6.47 -0.43
CA MET A 21 7.30 5.60 0.20
C MET A 21 7.59 5.44 1.69
N VAL A 22 8.85 5.19 2.04
CA VAL A 22 9.31 5.06 3.43
C VAL A 22 9.11 6.37 4.21
N GLU A 23 9.42 7.49 3.59
CA GLU A 23 9.22 8.82 4.19
C GLU A 23 7.74 9.07 4.49
N ALA A 24 6.85 8.85 3.50
CA ALA A 24 5.40 8.99 3.69
C ALA A 24 4.86 8.02 4.74
N TYR A 25 5.37 6.79 4.78
CA TYR A 25 5.03 5.79 5.80
C TYR A 25 5.40 6.26 7.21
N ARG A 26 6.58 6.84 7.44
CA ARG A 26 7.00 7.34 8.75
C ARG A 26 6.11 8.45 9.30
N HIS A 27 5.41 9.17 8.44
CA HIS A 27 4.41 10.17 8.82
C HIS A 27 3.02 9.58 9.06
N ASP A 28 2.78 8.33 8.68
CA ASP A 28 1.51 7.63 8.90
C ASP A 28 1.41 7.05 10.31
N ILE A 29 0.17 6.90 10.79
CA ILE A 29 -0.10 6.27 12.09
C ILE A 29 0.40 4.82 12.15
N HIS A 30 0.38 4.09 11.03
CA HIS A 30 0.91 2.73 10.93
C HIS A 30 2.42 2.69 10.88
N GLY A 31 3.07 3.77 10.51
CA GLY A 31 4.53 3.93 10.53
C GLY A 31 5.10 4.35 11.88
N GLY A 32 4.29 4.34 12.94
CA GLY A 32 4.71 4.68 14.29
C GLY A 32 4.36 6.13 14.72
N ASN A 33 3.79 6.95 13.85
CA ASN A 33 3.32 8.30 14.18
C ASN A 33 1.98 8.25 14.94
N ASN A 34 1.97 7.58 16.08
CA ASN A 34 0.80 7.40 16.94
C ASN A 34 1.20 7.42 18.43
N ARG A 35 0.20 7.57 19.31
CA ARG A 35 0.42 7.73 20.75
C ARG A 35 0.89 6.46 21.48
N VAL A 36 0.71 5.29 20.87
CA VAL A 36 1.00 3.99 21.51
C VAL A 36 2.30 3.38 21.02
N GLY A 37 2.99 4.02 20.08
CA GLY A 37 4.23 3.54 19.50
C GLY A 37 4.09 2.26 18.67
N PHE A 38 2.85 1.90 18.27
CA PHE A 38 2.63 0.77 17.38
C PHE A 38 3.18 1.07 15.99
N LYS A 39 3.83 0.08 15.39
CA LYS A 39 4.40 0.18 14.06
C LYS A 39 4.12 -1.10 13.28
N ALA A 40 3.44 -0.98 12.14
CA ALA A 40 3.28 -2.07 11.21
C ALA A 40 4.50 -2.14 10.28
N GLU A 41 4.93 -3.32 9.89
CA GLU A 41 5.99 -3.47 8.89
C GLU A 41 5.41 -3.36 7.47
N CYS A 42 6.25 -3.04 6.48
CA CYS A 42 5.80 -2.95 5.08
C CYS A 42 5.12 -4.25 4.62
N ALA A 43 5.69 -5.38 5.02
CA ALA A 43 5.16 -6.70 4.71
C ALA A 43 3.77 -6.97 5.30
N ASP A 44 3.38 -6.30 6.39
CA ASP A 44 2.07 -6.51 7.03
C ASP A 44 0.91 -6.04 6.13
N CYS A 45 1.17 -5.07 5.25
CA CYS A 45 0.17 -4.58 4.28
C CYS A 45 0.41 -5.12 2.86
N HIS A 46 1.68 -5.27 2.46
CA HIS A 46 2.07 -5.58 1.08
C HIS A 46 2.24 -7.09 0.78
N LEU A 47 2.04 -7.96 1.78
CA LEU A 47 2.03 -9.41 1.58
C LEU A 47 0.71 -10.02 2.08
N PRO A 48 0.23 -11.11 1.45
CA PRO A 48 -0.99 -11.78 1.90
C PRO A 48 -0.75 -12.54 3.20
N HIS A 49 -1.70 -12.46 4.14
CA HIS A 49 -1.67 -13.11 5.46
C HIS A 49 -2.72 -14.22 5.60
N ASP A 50 -3.28 -14.69 4.49
CA ASP A 50 -4.25 -15.78 4.44
C ASP A 50 -3.63 -17.14 4.82
N ASN A 51 -2.41 -17.42 4.36
CA ASN A 51 -1.63 -18.56 4.76
C ASN A 51 -0.11 -18.37 4.53
N THR A 52 0.70 -19.15 5.23
CA THR A 52 2.16 -19.05 5.20
C THR A 52 2.75 -19.30 3.80
N PHE A 53 2.17 -20.23 3.03
CA PHE A 53 2.67 -20.56 1.70
C PHE A 53 2.50 -19.36 0.74
N ASN A 54 1.31 -18.75 0.69
CA ASN A 54 1.03 -17.58 -0.13
C ASN A 54 1.92 -16.40 0.28
N TYR A 55 2.10 -16.20 1.59
CA TYR A 55 2.99 -15.17 2.12
C TYR A 55 4.42 -15.34 1.60
N LEU A 56 5.00 -16.53 1.76
CA LEU A 56 6.38 -16.81 1.35
C LEU A 56 6.54 -16.75 -0.18
N LEU A 57 5.59 -17.30 -0.91
CA LEU A 57 5.59 -17.28 -2.38
C LEU A 57 5.54 -15.83 -2.89
N LYS A 58 4.61 -15.02 -2.37
CA LYS A 58 4.50 -13.61 -2.76
C LYS A 58 5.73 -12.82 -2.37
N LYS A 59 6.28 -13.05 -1.17
CA LYS A 59 7.51 -12.41 -0.71
C LYS A 59 8.69 -12.71 -1.64
N ALA A 60 8.87 -13.97 -2.02
CA ALA A 60 9.96 -14.39 -2.92
C ALA A 60 9.77 -13.80 -4.32
N THR A 61 8.57 -13.90 -4.89
CA THR A 61 8.30 -13.42 -6.25
C THR A 61 8.37 -11.90 -6.35
N SER A 62 7.84 -11.16 -5.36
CA SER A 62 7.96 -9.69 -5.32
C SER A 62 9.40 -9.26 -5.14
N GLY A 63 10.13 -9.86 -4.19
CA GLY A 63 11.54 -9.52 -3.97
C GLY A 63 12.43 -9.77 -5.20
N LEU A 64 12.24 -10.90 -5.89
CA LEU A 64 12.95 -11.18 -7.14
C LEU A 64 12.58 -10.18 -8.25
N ASN A 65 11.29 -9.82 -8.38
CA ASN A 65 10.86 -8.82 -9.34
C ASN A 65 11.47 -7.44 -9.03
N ASP A 66 11.54 -7.05 -7.77
CA ASP A 66 12.11 -5.76 -7.37
C ASP A 66 13.61 -5.71 -7.67
N VAL A 67 14.37 -6.78 -7.34
CA VAL A 67 15.79 -6.89 -7.70
C VAL A 67 15.96 -6.84 -9.23
N TYR A 68 15.16 -7.57 -9.99
CA TYR A 68 15.18 -7.52 -11.45
C TYR A 68 14.95 -6.10 -11.97
N LYS A 69 13.93 -5.42 -11.46
CA LYS A 69 13.59 -4.05 -11.89
C LYS A 69 14.73 -3.07 -11.61
N VAL A 70 15.26 -3.08 -10.39
CA VAL A 70 16.33 -2.14 -9.98
C VAL A 70 17.65 -2.41 -10.70
N THR A 71 17.96 -3.68 -11.03
CA THR A 71 19.27 -4.03 -11.62
C THR A 71 19.26 -4.06 -13.14
N LEU A 72 18.15 -4.37 -13.78
CA LEU A 72 18.08 -4.69 -15.21
C LEU A 72 17.11 -3.79 -16.00
N THR A 73 16.39 -2.87 -15.35
CA THR A 73 15.49 -1.94 -16.05
C THR A 73 15.78 -0.49 -15.66
N ASP A 74 15.31 0.43 -16.47
CA ASP A 74 15.36 1.86 -16.16
C ASP A 74 14.23 2.22 -15.18
N THR A 75 14.59 2.41 -13.90
CA THR A 75 13.65 2.74 -12.83
C THR A 75 13.05 4.13 -12.96
N SER A 76 13.68 5.03 -13.75
CA SER A 76 13.15 6.36 -14.03
C SER A 76 11.83 6.32 -14.83
N GLN A 77 11.54 5.20 -15.49
CA GLN A 77 10.32 4.99 -16.27
C GLN A 77 9.16 4.41 -15.45
N ILE A 78 9.36 4.16 -14.16
CA ILE A 78 8.30 3.61 -13.30
C ILE A 78 7.25 4.69 -13.01
N ASP A 79 6.02 4.47 -13.44
CA ASP A 79 4.87 5.34 -13.09
C ASP A 79 4.40 5.03 -11.65
N TRP A 80 5.08 5.64 -10.68
CA TRP A 80 4.76 5.48 -9.26
C TRP A 80 3.37 6.03 -8.88
N LEU A 81 2.94 7.12 -9.53
CA LEU A 81 1.63 7.71 -9.25
C LEU A 81 0.51 6.84 -9.79
N GLY A 82 0.65 6.29 -11.00
CA GLY A 82 -0.30 5.34 -11.56
C GLY A 82 -0.35 4.02 -10.77
N LYS A 83 0.78 3.56 -10.22
CA LYS A 83 0.78 2.41 -9.29
C LYS A 83 0.00 2.70 -8.02
N ARG A 84 0.10 3.91 -7.47
CA ARG A 84 -0.69 4.32 -6.31
C ARG A 84 -2.19 4.35 -6.60
N GLU A 85 -2.59 4.70 -7.81
CA GLU A 85 -4.00 4.65 -8.22
C GLU A 85 -4.53 3.21 -8.29
N ARG A 86 -3.65 2.26 -8.61
CA ARG A 86 -3.93 0.80 -8.63
C ARG A 86 -3.46 0.10 -7.36
N ARG A 87 -3.60 0.73 -6.20
CA ARG A 87 -3.12 0.24 -4.89
C ARG A 87 -3.66 -1.14 -4.52
N GLU A 88 -4.84 -1.49 -5.04
CA GLU A 88 -5.47 -2.79 -4.85
C GLU A 88 -4.61 -3.96 -5.37
N GLU A 89 -3.68 -3.71 -6.30
CA GLU A 89 -2.74 -4.72 -6.80
C GLU A 89 -1.60 -5.02 -5.81
N PHE A 90 -1.36 -4.12 -4.86
CA PHE A 90 -0.17 -4.13 -3.98
C PHE A 90 -0.47 -4.30 -2.51
N VAL A 91 -1.73 -4.21 -2.10
CA VAL A 91 -2.16 -4.28 -0.69
C VAL A 91 -3.18 -5.40 -0.52
N TYR A 92 -3.11 -6.11 0.61
CA TYR A 92 -3.94 -7.28 0.88
C TYR A 92 -4.82 -7.07 2.10
N ASP A 93 -6.13 -7.26 1.97
CA ASP A 93 -7.09 -7.17 3.06
C ASP A 93 -6.78 -8.15 4.20
N SER A 94 -6.22 -9.33 3.87
CA SER A 94 -5.76 -10.29 4.89
C SER A 94 -4.67 -9.71 5.80
N GLY A 95 -3.84 -8.80 5.29
CA GLY A 95 -2.87 -8.04 6.08
C GLY A 95 -3.56 -7.10 7.06
N CYS A 96 -4.53 -6.31 6.59
CA CYS A 96 -5.31 -5.40 7.44
C CYS A 96 -6.04 -6.16 8.55
N LEU A 97 -6.71 -7.25 8.19
CA LEU A 97 -7.52 -8.05 9.10
C LEU A 97 -6.68 -8.88 10.09
N SER A 98 -5.39 -9.09 9.84
CA SER A 98 -4.49 -9.74 10.79
C SER A 98 -4.37 -8.97 12.11
N CYS A 99 -4.46 -7.62 12.04
CA CYS A 99 -4.46 -6.74 13.22
C CYS A 99 -5.85 -6.18 13.55
N HIS A 100 -6.67 -5.92 12.52
CA HIS A 100 -8.01 -5.35 12.66
C HIS A 100 -9.11 -6.42 12.66
N GLN A 101 -8.93 -7.51 13.40
CA GLN A 101 -9.81 -8.69 13.41
C GLN A 101 -11.27 -8.36 13.75
N GLY A 102 -11.50 -7.45 14.72
CA GLY A 102 -12.85 -7.06 15.15
C GLY A 102 -13.45 -5.89 14.37
N LEU A 103 -12.78 -5.36 13.36
CA LEU A 103 -13.22 -4.14 12.67
C LEU A 103 -14.57 -4.28 11.95
N LEU A 104 -14.85 -5.47 11.42
CA LEU A 104 -16.09 -5.76 10.72
C LEU A 104 -17.21 -6.22 11.65
N GLU A 105 -16.94 -6.40 12.94
CA GLU A 105 -17.93 -6.77 13.94
C GLU A 105 -18.66 -5.52 14.48
N LYS A 106 -19.95 -5.67 14.74
CA LYS A 106 -20.71 -4.62 15.41
C LYS A 106 -20.28 -4.51 16.86
N THR A 107 -19.67 -3.41 17.23
CA THR A 107 -19.34 -3.09 18.61
C THR A 107 -20.13 -1.86 19.07
N VAL A 108 -20.38 -1.77 20.36
CA VAL A 108 -21.09 -0.62 20.98
C VAL A 108 -20.31 0.69 20.79
N ALA A 109 -18.98 0.60 20.66
CA ALA A 109 -18.10 1.75 20.46
C ALA A 109 -17.95 2.18 18.99
N SER A 110 -18.58 1.46 18.08
CA SER A 110 -18.41 1.75 16.65
C SER A 110 -19.17 3.01 16.23
N ASN A 111 -18.48 3.86 15.47
CA ASN A 111 -19.12 5.01 14.85
C ASN A 111 -20.21 4.53 13.86
N PRO A 112 -21.43 5.11 13.89
CA PRO A 112 -22.53 4.70 13.00
C PRO A 112 -22.15 4.73 11.51
N LYS A 113 -21.38 5.73 11.07
CA LYS A 113 -20.94 5.82 9.68
C LYS A 113 -19.94 4.72 9.33
N SER A 114 -19.06 4.37 10.25
CA SER A 114 -18.13 3.24 10.10
C SER A 114 -18.90 1.92 9.96
N LEU A 115 -19.92 1.70 10.78
CA LEU A 115 -20.79 0.50 10.68
C LEU A 115 -21.51 0.41 9.34
N GLU A 116 -22.05 1.53 8.87
CA GLU A 116 -22.72 1.60 7.56
C GLU A 116 -21.76 1.22 6.43
N MET A 117 -20.58 1.84 6.40
CA MET A 117 -19.60 1.64 5.33
C MET A 117 -18.95 0.25 5.35
N HIS A 118 -18.61 -0.28 6.54
CA HIS A 118 -18.11 -1.65 6.66
C HIS A 118 -19.19 -2.69 6.38
N GLY A 119 -20.45 -2.40 6.70
CA GLY A 119 -21.60 -3.24 6.29
C GLY A 119 -21.78 -3.25 4.77
N HIS A 120 -21.52 -2.14 4.09
CA HIS A 120 -21.51 -2.07 2.63
C HIS A 120 -20.38 -2.94 2.06
N TYR A 121 -19.14 -2.79 2.56
CA TYR A 121 -18.02 -3.64 2.19
C TYR A 121 -18.34 -5.14 2.31
N GLN A 122 -18.91 -5.57 3.45
CA GLN A 122 -19.28 -6.97 3.65
C GLN A 122 -20.30 -7.47 2.62
N LYS A 123 -21.29 -6.65 2.26
CA LYS A 123 -22.27 -6.99 1.21
C LYS A 123 -21.62 -7.14 -0.16
N MET A 124 -20.71 -6.24 -0.51
CA MET A 124 -19.95 -6.31 -1.78
C MET A 124 -19.14 -7.60 -1.85
N GLN A 125 -18.44 -7.95 -0.76
CA GLN A 125 -17.69 -9.22 -0.67
C GLN A 125 -18.60 -10.45 -0.84
N GLN A 126 -19.77 -10.46 -0.19
CA GLN A 126 -20.74 -11.56 -0.32
C GLN A 126 -21.29 -11.70 -1.74
N ASN A 127 -21.37 -10.59 -2.48
CA ASN A 127 -21.81 -10.58 -3.87
C ASN A 127 -20.69 -10.96 -4.86
N GLY A 128 -19.47 -11.23 -4.37
CA GLY A 128 -18.31 -11.53 -5.21
C GLY A 128 -17.71 -10.31 -5.90
N GLU A 129 -18.01 -9.11 -5.42
CA GLU A 129 -17.44 -7.87 -5.94
C GLU A 129 -16.06 -7.63 -5.32
N ALA A 130 -15.08 -7.29 -6.17
CA ALA A 130 -13.67 -7.12 -5.77
C ALA A 130 -13.39 -5.75 -5.13
N LEU A 131 -14.10 -5.43 -4.05
CA LEU A 131 -13.83 -4.24 -3.25
C LEU A 131 -12.85 -4.59 -2.13
N GLN A 132 -11.78 -3.81 -1.97
CA GLN A 132 -10.77 -3.99 -0.93
C GLN A 132 -10.81 -2.85 0.09
N CYS A 133 -10.18 -3.04 1.25
CA CYS A 133 -10.07 -2.01 2.28
C CYS A 133 -9.47 -0.72 1.71
N VAL A 134 -8.43 -0.83 0.91
CA VAL A 134 -7.74 0.31 0.27
C VAL A 134 -8.54 0.98 -0.84
N SER A 135 -9.63 0.37 -1.33
CA SER A 135 -10.54 1.05 -2.26
C SER A 135 -11.22 2.27 -1.64
N CYS A 136 -11.42 2.26 -0.31
CA CYS A 136 -11.97 3.38 0.46
C CYS A 136 -10.90 4.09 1.31
N HIS A 137 -9.95 3.34 1.89
CA HIS A 137 -8.86 3.87 2.72
C HIS A 137 -7.65 4.29 1.86
N LEU A 138 -7.83 5.33 1.06
CA LEU A 138 -6.93 5.73 -0.03
C LEU A 138 -5.52 6.15 0.41
N THR A 139 -5.37 6.63 1.63
CA THR A 139 -4.13 7.24 2.14
C THR A 139 -3.48 6.41 3.25
N ILE A 140 -4.10 5.29 3.61
CA ILE A 140 -3.60 4.43 4.68
C ILE A 140 -2.16 3.96 4.40
N GLY A 141 -1.32 3.95 5.41
CA GLY A 141 0.07 3.52 5.33
C GLY A 141 1.04 4.57 4.78
N HIS A 142 0.57 5.57 4.02
CA HIS A 142 1.40 6.59 3.39
C HIS A 142 0.88 8.02 3.55
N ASN A 143 0.01 8.26 4.51
CA ASN A 143 -0.50 9.56 5.00
C ASN A 143 -0.96 10.56 3.90
N GLY A 144 -1.23 10.11 2.69
CA GLY A 144 -1.63 10.98 1.57
C GLY A 144 -0.54 11.92 1.03
N GLU A 145 0.63 12.03 1.67
CA GLU A 145 1.73 12.92 1.27
C GLU A 145 2.64 12.33 0.18
N LEU A 146 2.47 11.05 -0.16
CA LEU A 146 3.36 10.36 -1.09
C LEU A 146 3.50 11.09 -2.43
N ARG A 147 2.42 11.68 -2.95
CA ARG A 147 2.47 12.45 -4.20
C ARG A 147 3.39 13.67 -4.08
N SER A 148 3.26 14.43 -2.99
CA SER A 148 4.10 15.60 -2.75
C SER A 148 5.56 15.21 -2.62
N ARG A 149 5.84 14.15 -1.89
CA ARG A 149 7.20 13.63 -1.69
C ARG A 149 7.82 13.12 -2.99
N LEU A 150 7.07 12.42 -3.83
CA LEU A 150 7.53 12.01 -5.16
C LEU A 150 7.88 13.22 -6.04
N ASN A 151 7.06 14.27 -6.01
CA ASN A 151 7.33 15.49 -6.76
C ASN A 151 8.59 16.24 -6.27
N GLU A 152 8.89 16.15 -4.98
CA GLU A 152 10.08 16.79 -4.39
C GLU A 152 11.36 16.00 -4.67
N THR A 153 11.31 14.68 -4.55
CA THR A 153 12.49 13.81 -4.65
C THR A 153 12.77 13.35 -6.07
N GLN A 154 11.76 13.27 -6.90
CA GLN A 154 11.83 12.77 -8.28
C GLN A 154 10.90 13.61 -9.18
N PRO A 155 11.25 14.88 -9.45
CA PRO A 155 10.39 15.82 -10.20
C PRO A 155 10.06 15.35 -11.63
N GLU A 156 10.88 14.45 -12.21
CA GLU A 156 10.61 13.82 -13.50
C GLU A 156 9.30 13.02 -13.53
N TYR A 157 8.89 12.41 -12.42
CA TYR A 157 7.62 11.68 -12.34
C TYR A 157 6.39 12.61 -12.46
N LYS A 158 6.50 13.83 -12.01
CA LYS A 158 5.45 14.82 -12.20
C LYS A 158 5.20 15.08 -13.68
N PHE A 159 6.26 15.28 -14.46
CA PHE A 159 6.13 15.50 -15.90
C PHE A 159 5.55 14.28 -16.63
N GLN A 160 5.96 13.11 -16.24
CA GLN A 160 5.44 11.86 -16.82
C GLN A 160 3.95 11.69 -16.53
N HIS A 161 3.53 11.88 -15.28
CA HIS A 161 2.11 11.80 -14.90
C HIS A 161 1.27 12.86 -15.61
N ASP A 162 1.70 14.11 -15.63
CA ASP A 162 0.99 15.21 -16.28
C ASP A 162 0.86 14.95 -17.80
N ARG A 163 1.88 14.38 -18.43
CA ARG A 163 1.83 13.97 -19.83
C ARG A 163 0.81 12.86 -20.08
N LEU A 164 0.82 11.81 -19.28
CA LEU A 164 -0.14 10.70 -19.38
C LEU A 164 -1.57 11.17 -19.19
N MET A 165 -1.81 12.05 -18.22
CA MET A 165 -3.14 12.63 -18.00
C MET A 165 -3.61 13.50 -19.18
N GLN A 166 -2.70 14.26 -19.81
CA GLN A 166 -3.02 15.04 -21.00
C GLN A 166 -3.31 14.16 -22.22
N GLU A 167 -2.54 13.09 -22.41
CA GLU A 167 -2.77 12.10 -23.48
C GLU A 167 -4.13 11.41 -23.31
N ALA A 168 -4.47 10.97 -22.10
CA ALA A 168 -5.76 10.39 -21.78
C ALA A 168 -6.95 11.35 -21.98
N ALA A 169 -6.75 12.63 -21.70
CA ALA A 169 -7.78 13.66 -21.93
C ALA A 169 -8.01 13.96 -23.43
N ARG A 170 -6.97 13.81 -24.26
CA ARG A 170 -7.06 14.00 -25.72
C ARG A 170 -7.67 12.79 -26.45
N ALA A 171 -7.66 11.61 -25.83
CA ALA A 171 -8.21 10.36 -26.39
C ALA A 171 -9.73 10.21 -26.15
N LYS A 172 -10.34 11.13 -25.42
CA LYS A 172 -11.80 11.23 -25.19
C LYS A 172 -12.43 12.26 -26.11
#